data_505d886c63c1a737da8ff46bcfbc63c7
#
_entry.id   505d886c63c1a737da8ff46bcfbc63c7
#
_cell.length_a   1.000
_cell.length_b   1.000
_cell.length_c   1.000
_cell.angle_alpha   90.00
_cell.angle_beta   90.00
_cell.angle_gamma   90.00
#
_symmetry.space_group_name_H-M   'P 1'
#
loop_
_entity.id
_entity.type
_entity.pdbx_description
1 polymer ?
#
loop_
_entity_poly.entity_id
_entity_poly.type
_entity_poly.pdbx_seq_one_letter_code
_entity_poly.pdbx_strand_id
1 'polypeptide(L)' 'MTTIKTSSLRTYNRVHNYLYNKHIECWGDLEKLEVSFFGLDKNQTDQLLEKLIKHFHLTPILRQPLAA' A
#
# COMPACT_ATOMS: atom_id res chain seq x y z
N MET A 1 -8.24 -3.63 4.91
CA MET A 1 -7.65 -2.82 3.84
C MET A 1 -6.51 -2.00 4.40
N THR A 2 -5.40 -1.98 3.71
CA THR A 2 -4.22 -1.24 4.13
C THR A 2 -3.89 -0.18 3.09
N THR A 3 -3.67 1.04 3.53
CA THR A 3 -3.40 2.18 2.65
C THR A 3 -1.97 2.67 2.85
N ILE A 4 -1.28 2.92 1.75
CA ILE A 4 0.07 3.45 1.75
C ILE A 4 0.06 4.78 1.03
N LYS A 5 0.65 5.80 1.63
CA LYS A 5 0.81 7.08 0.98
C LYS A 5 2.17 7.16 0.30
N THR A 6 2.17 7.56 -0.96
CA THR A 6 3.40 7.79 -1.71
C THR A 6 3.69 9.27 -1.80
N SER A 7 4.94 9.63 -2.10
CA SER A 7 5.37 11.02 -2.14
C SER A 7 5.35 11.62 -3.55
N SER A 8 5.14 10.80 -4.57
CA SER A 8 5.15 11.26 -5.95
C SER A 8 4.36 10.32 -6.83
N LEU A 9 3.95 10.82 -7.98
CA LEU A 9 3.25 10.01 -8.99
C LEU A 9 4.11 8.85 -9.45
N ARG A 10 5.41 9.06 -9.56
CA ARG A 10 6.34 8.01 -9.97
C ARG A 10 6.34 6.85 -8.98
N THR A 11 6.45 7.15 -7.71
CA THR A 11 6.42 6.14 -6.65
C THR A 11 5.05 5.45 -6.60
N TYR A 12 3.99 6.24 -6.76
CA TYR A 12 2.63 5.70 -6.83
C TYR A 12 2.52 4.63 -7.92
N ASN A 13 2.98 4.95 -9.13
CA ASN A 13 2.93 4.01 -10.24
C ASN A 13 3.75 2.76 -9.97
N ARG A 14 4.92 2.91 -9.39
CA ARG A 14 5.79 1.78 -9.06
C ARG A 14 5.16 0.85 -8.03
N VAL A 15 4.58 1.41 -6.98
CA VAL A 15 3.92 0.62 -5.95
C VAL A 15 2.70 -0.10 -6.54
N HIS A 16 1.89 0.61 -7.30
CA HIS A 16 0.72 0.03 -7.93
C HIS A 16 1.10 -1.13 -8.86
N ASN A 17 2.11 -0.93 -9.70
CA ASN A 17 2.58 -1.98 -10.60
C ASN A 17 3.16 -3.17 -9.85
N TYR A 18 3.88 -2.92 -8.77
CA TYR A 18 4.41 -3.99 -7.94
C TYR A 18 3.29 -4.89 -7.41
N LEU A 19 2.26 -4.28 -6.86
CA LEU A 19 1.11 -5.01 -6.32
C LEU A 19 0.36 -5.75 -7.43
N TYR A 20 0.18 -5.10 -8.55
CA TYR A 20 -0.50 -5.71 -9.70
C TYR A 20 0.26 -6.94 -10.19
N ASN A 21 1.58 -6.85 -10.30
CA ASN A 21 2.41 -7.97 -10.75
C ASN A 21 2.43 -9.13 -9.76
N LYS A 22 2.16 -8.87 -8.49
CA LYS A 22 2.05 -9.90 -7.46
C LYS A 22 0.64 -10.48 -7.37
N HIS A 23 -0.27 -10.07 -8.24
CA HIS A 23 -1.67 -10.49 -8.23
C HIS A 23 -2.38 -10.13 -6.92
N ILE A 24 -2.00 -9.02 -6.33
CA ILE A 24 -2.62 -8.52 -5.12
C ILE A 24 -3.68 -7.50 -5.52
N GLU A 25 -4.89 -7.65 -5.00
CA GLU A 25 -5.93 -6.68 -5.24
C GLU A 25 -5.56 -5.34 -4.63
N CYS A 26 -5.55 -4.31 -5.44
CA CYS A 26 -5.16 -2.99 -5.01
C CYS A 26 -6.04 -1.91 -5.64
N TRP A 27 -6.06 -0.77 -5.00
CA TRP A 27 -6.84 0.38 -5.41
C TRP A 27 -5.98 1.62 -5.29
N GLY A 28 -5.99 2.45 -6.32
CA GLY A 28 -5.17 3.66 -6.32
C GLY A 28 -6.02 4.92 -6.27
N ASP A 29 -5.58 5.90 -5.47
CA ASP A 29 -6.16 7.23 -5.42
C ASP A 29 -5.10 8.22 -5.90
N LEU A 30 -5.25 8.67 -7.15
CA LEU A 30 -4.27 9.56 -7.78
C LEU A 30 -4.23 10.95 -7.14
N GLU A 31 -5.34 11.43 -6.63
CA GLU A 31 -5.38 12.76 -6.02
C GLU A 31 -4.57 12.79 -4.74
N LYS A 32 -4.65 11.74 -3.96
CA LYS A 32 -3.95 11.63 -2.68
C LYS A 32 -2.61 10.90 -2.80
N LEU A 33 -2.31 10.34 -3.95
CA LEU A 33 -1.14 9.49 -4.18
C LEU A 33 -1.10 8.31 -3.21
N GLU A 34 -2.25 7.75 -2.91
CA GLU A 34 -2.39 6.62 -1.99
C GLU A 34 -2.71 5.35 -2.74
N VAL A 35 -2.14 4.25 -2.29
CA VAL A 35 -2.44 2.92 -2.82
C VAL A 35 -2.94 2.07 -1.67
N SER A 36 -4.10 1.46 -1.87
CA SER A 36 -4.69 0.55 -0.88
C SER A 36 -4.65 -0.87 -1.42
N PHE A 37 -4.42 -1.83 -0.55
CA PHE A 37 -4.49 -3.22 -0.94
C PHE A 37 -5.26 -4.03 0.11
N PHE A 38 -5.78 -5.17 -0.32
CA PHE A 38 -6.63 -6.00 0.53
C PHE A 38 -6.59 -7.45 0.04
N GLY A 39 -7.30 -8.31 0.75
CA GLY A 39 -7.33 -9.74 0.40
C GLY A 39 -6.19 -10.54 1.00
N LEU A 40 -5.39 -9.95 1.89
CA LEU A 40 -4.29 -10.63 2.56
C LEU A 40 -4.61 -10.78 4.05
N ASP A 41 -4.08 -11.84 4.66
CA ASP A 41 -4.17 -11.97 6.11
C ASP A 41 -3.18 -11.01 6.79
N LYS A 42 -3.22 -10.97 8.13
CA LYS A 42 -2.42 -10.04 8.89
C LYS A 42 -0.91 -10.25 8.67
N ASN A 43 -0.46 -11.49 8.68
CA ASN A 43 0.95 -11.79 8.50
C ASN A 43 1.43 -11.41 7.11
N GLN A 44 0.65 -11.73 6.09
CA GLN A 44 0.98 -11.37 4.71
C GLN A 44 0.99 -9.86 4.54
N THR A 45 0.03 -9.17 5.15
CA THR A 45 -0.04 -7.71 5.10
C THR A 45 1.19 -7.08 5.74
N ASP A 46 1.57 -7.55 6.92
CA ASP A 46 2.73 -7.00 7.63
C ASP A 46 4.03 -7.24 6.85
N GLN A 47 4.20 -8.41 6.28
CA GLN A 47 5.38 -8.73 5.47
C GLN A 47 5.44 -7.86 4.21
N LEU A 48 4.31 -7.68 3.55
CA LEU A 48 4.25 -6.86 2.35
C LEU A 48 4.53 -5.39 2.68
N LEU A 49 3.95 -4.87 3.75
CA LEU A 49 4.21 -3.51 4.19
C LEU A 49 5.69 -3.27 4.46
N GLU A 50 6.32 -4.21 5.15
CA GLU A 50 7.74 -4.09 5.46
C GLU A 50 8.58 -4.03 4.19
N LYS A 51 8.29 -4.88 3.23
CA LYS A 51 8.99 -4.87 1.94
C LYS A 51 8.77 -3.57 1.18
N LEU A 52 7.54 -3.09 1.13
CA LEU A 52 7.21 -1.85 0.44
C LEU A 52 7.88 -0.64 1.08
N ILE A 53 7.85 -0.58 2.41
CA ILE A 53 8.48 0.52 3.14
C ILE A 53 9.98 0.55 2.88
N LYS A 54 10.65 -0.60 2.96
CA LYS A 54 12.09 -0.67 2.71
C LYS A 54 12.44 -0.38 1.25
N HIS A 55 11.67 -0.92 0.33
CA HIS A 55 12.01 -0.85 -1.09
C HIS A 55 11.70 0.53 -1.68
N PHE A 56 10.61 1.13 -1.27
CA PHE A 56 10.14 2.41 -1.83
C PHE A 56 10.25 3.57 -0.85
N HIS A 57 10.75 3.36 0.36
CA HIS A 57 10.85 4.40 1.40
C HIS A 57 9.51 5.06 1.70
N LEU A 58 8.49 4.25 1.92
CA LEU A 58 7.13 4.72 2.12
C LEU A 58 6.79 4.91 3.59
N THR A 59 5.81 5.78 3.84
CA THR A 59 5.24 5.95 5.17
C THR A 59 3.88 5.27 5.20
N PRO A 60 3.68 4.21 5.97
CA PRO A 60 2.39 3.54 6.03
C PRO A 60 1.37 4.40 6.77
N ILE A 61 0.16 4.45 6.22
CA ILE A 61 -0.96 5.04 6.91
C ILE A 61 -1.83 3.88 7.39
N LEU A 62 -1.78 3.64 8.69
CA LEU A 62 -2.63 2.63 9.28
C LEU A 62 -3.98 3.27 9.58
N ARG A 63 -4.95 2.97 8.72
CA ARG A 63 -6.33 3.33 9.03
C ARG A 63 -6.91 2.24 9.89
N GLN A 64 -6.81 2.44 11.17
CA GLN A 64 -7.56 1.60 12.06
C GLN A 64 -9.02 2.04 12.00
N PRO A 65 -9.95 1.08 11.92
CA PRO A 65 -11.33 1.43 12.14
C PRO A 65 -11.39 2.14 13.48
N LEU A 66 -12.10 3.22 13.50
CA LEU A 66 -12.40 3.92 14.73
C LEU A 66 -13.20 3.00 15.61
N ALA A 67 -12.53 2.05 16.13
CA ALA A 67 -13.14 1.16 17.09
C ALA A 67 -13.14 1.81 18.46
N ALA A 68 -12.71 2.93 18.43
CA ALA A 68 -12.86 3.62 19.70
C ALA A 68 -14.28 3.87 19.87
#